data_2a28100070a0d681dcb1a645ca8d3318
#
_entry.id   2a28100070a0d681dcb1a645ca8d3318
#
_cell.length_a   1.000
_cell.length_b   1.000
_cell.length_c   1.000
_cell.angle_alpha   90.00
_cell.angle_beta   90.00
_cell.angle_gamma   90.00
#
_symmetry.space_group_name_H-M   'P 1'
#
loop_
_entity.id
_entity.type
_entity.pdbx_description
1 polymer ?
#
loop_
_entity_poly.entity_id
_entity_poly.type
_entity_poly.pdbx_seq_one_letter_code
_entity_poly.pdbx_strand_id
1 'polypeptide(L)'
;MAWFGFINGLIATIIGTRYALFFPFPETFLSFSYVFLAPLTHFITLHYLPLVIILVPIAWITSSRLLCFSLAVIFSAIVNSLLILDTNFFAENQFHISLITFLIFESSTYWIMGLQFFIALIFEVFIGLEVFKKIDKPTPIASHGFALASVFILFWLYVQGTHIWADATYQNSITTFTRYLPMYRPIHAKRDLAKMGWIDSNDLRQIRTSDRRSLSELNYPTQELICDVDQGESLNVLLVVIDALRPDIISAEITPNLYAFKKENSSFNNHYTGGTSSRMGMFSIFYGIPTTYWRIFHDNLEPAPLIRQLQSDNYRIKAISSSGLGSPGLLDRTALATVEGINLKSLESSEKESNRSVTRQWMNHLNSNSSQKQSXFTFLHXDPPIDDVDXLINXSVPKKFNNAGXXSXQEEVXKYIXSVXFVDNQXGIVLDNFSARGLDEXTILIITSDHGYELNDYNTGYYGHSSNYSPAQMRVPLFIKWPGKQXTVIDHLTSHNDLPPTIINSVLGCKNSSLDFSSGXSLFDKKPWQFIVAGSYDSFAIISPEKTITSFGGYYEVRDENYKLTQLSEDDKDLIQSAMLEMKRFYK
;
A
#
# COMPACT_ATOMS: atom_id res chain seq x y z
N MET A 1 30.41 -27.81 -2.85
CA MET A 1 29.35 -26.79 -3.15
C MET A 1 28.69 -26.27 -1.89
N ALA A 2 28.25 -27.13 -0.95
CA ALA A 2 27.58 -26.67 0.30
C ALA A 2 28.42 -25.66 1.09
N TRP A 3 29.71 -25.94 1.31
CA TRP A 3 30.60 -25.02 2.01
C TRP A 3 30.82 -23.72 1.25
N PHE A 4 30.91 -23.78 -0.08
CA PHE A 4 31.03 -22.58 -0.92
C PHE A 4 29.78 -21.68 -0.79
N GLY A 5 28.60 -22.29 -0.89
CA GLY A 5 27.34 -21.56 -0.72
C GLY A 5 27.20 -20.95 0.68
N PHE A 6 27.59 -21.70 1.71
CA PHE A 6 27.52 -21.21 3.10
C PHE A 6 28.48 -20.03 3.32
N ILE A 7 29.73 -20.13 2.83
CA ILE A 7 30.71 -19.02 2.94
C ILE A 7 30.17 -17.78 2.23
N ASN A 8 29.60 -17.96 1.03
CA ASN A 8 29.01 -16.84 0.28
C ASN A 8 27.78 -16.25 0.98
N GLY A 9 26.98 -17.08 1.63
CA GLY A 9 25.88 -16.59 2.46
C GLY A 9 26.37 -15.72 3.62
N LEU A 10 27.49 -16.08 4.24
CA LEU A 10 28.12 -15.25 5.29
C LEU A 10 28.66 -13.93 4.71
N ILE A 11 29.29 -13.97 3.52
CA ILE A 11 29.77 -12.75 2.84
C ILE A 11 28.57 -11.84 2.54
N ALA A 12 27.50 -12.39 1.98
CA ALA A 12 26.27 -11.63 1.72
C ALA A 12 25.68 -11.04 3.01
N THR A 13 25.75 -11.78 4.13
CA THR A 13 25.31 -11.28 5.44
C THR A 13 26.17 -10.06 5.86
N ILE A 14 27.50 -10.15 5.68
CA ILE A 14 28.40 -9.03 6.01
C ILE A 14 28.05 -7.80 5.14
N ILE A 15 27.85 -7.99 3.84
CA ILE A 15 27.42 -6.89 2.95
C ILE A 15 26.07 -6.33 3.44
N GLY A 16 25.13 -7.21 3.75
CA GLY A 16 23.77 -6.87 4.17
C GLY A 16 23.70 -6.19 5.54
N THR A 17 24.77 -6.24 6.38
CA THR A 17 24.78 -5.47 7.63
C THR A 17 24.63 -3.97 7.38
N ARG A 18 24.94 -3.48 6.19
CA ARG A 18 24.75 -2.08 5.82
C ARG A 18 23.28 -1.64 5.91
N TYR A 19 22.32 -2.54 5.64
CA TYR A 19 20.92 -2.20 5.80
C TYR A 19 20.55 -1.92 7.27
N ALA A 20 21.18 -2.63 8.19
CA ALA A 20 20.92 -2.44 9.62
C ALA A 20 21.38 -1.06 10.12
N LEU A 21 22.27 -0.37 9.39
CA LEU A 21 22.70 0.99 9.74
C LEU A 21 21.56 2.02 9.65
N PHE A 22 20.54 1.72 8.85
CA PHE A 22 19.37 2.60 8.65
C PHE A 22 18.24 2.25 9.62
N PHE A 23 18.36 1.15 10.35
CA PHE A 23 17.34 0.71 11.32
C PHE A 23 17.72 1.20 12.71
N PRO A 24 16.75 1.73 13.47
CA PRO A 24 17.02 2.20 14.83
C PRO A 24 17.56 1.07 15.73
N PHE A 25 18.43 1.41 16.65
CA PHE A 25 19.04 0.41 17.53
C PHE A 25 17.96 -0.32 18.34
N PRO A 26 17.91 -1.64 18.29
CA PRO A 26 16.87 -2.41 19.00
C PRO A 26 16.98 -2.25 20.52
N GLU A 27 15.84 -2.02 21.17
CA GLU A 27 15.79 -1.76 22.62
C GLU A 27 15.57 -3.01 23.46
N THR A 28 14.98 -4.05 22.88
CA THR A 28 14.69 -5.29 23.60
C THR A 28 15.61 -6.41 23.11
N PHE A 29 15.86 -7.38 23.98
CA PHE A 29 16.65 -8.56 23.60
C PHE A 29 16.01 -9.30 22.41
N LEU A 30 14.67 -9.37 22.38
CA LEU A 30 13.95 -10.04 21.29
C LEU A 30 14.18 -9.33 19.97
N SER A 31 14.02 -8.00 19.92
CA SER A 31 14.24 -7.24 18.67
C SER A 31 15.72 -7.26 18.27
N PHE A 32 16.65 -7.17 19.24
CA PHE A 32 18.09 -7.26 18.98
C PHE A 32 18.44 -8.61 18.32
N SER A 33 17.99 -9.72 18.95
CA SER A 33 18.28 -11.06 18.42
C SER A 33 17.67 -11.26 17.02
N TYR A 34 16.47 -10.71 16.78
CA TYR A 34 15.81 -10.78 15.47
C TYR A 34 16.60 -10.00 14.41
N VAL A 35 16.98 -8.75 14.71
CA VAL A 35 17.72 -7.88 13.78
C VAL A 35 19.07 -8.49 13.41
N PHE A 36 19.69 -9.26 14.33
CA PHE A 36 20.94 -9.95 14.09
C PHE A 36 20.76 -11.26 13.29
N LEU A 37 19.76 -12.08 13.65
CA LEU A 37 19.59 -13.42 13.09
C LEU A 37 18.81 -13.42 11.77
N ALA A 38 17.92 -12.44 11.55
CA ALA A 38 17.12 -12.40 10.32
C ALA A 38 18.00 -12.18 9.07
N PRO A 39 18.95 -11.20 9.04
CA PRO A 39 19.87 -11.09 7.91
C PRO A 39 20.70 -12.36 7.70
N LEU A 40 21.22 -12.94 8.79
CA LEU A 40 22.05 -14.14 8.73
C LEU A 40 21.29 -15.29 8.05
N THR A 41 20.08 -15.59 8.53
CA THR A 41 19.28 -16.70 7.97
C THR A 41 18.80 -16.36 6.56
N HIS A 42 18.45 -15.10 6.30
CA HIS A 42 17.96 -14.65 5.00
C HIS A 42 19.04 -14.75 3.92
N PHE A 43 20.22 -14.15 4.15
CA PHE A 43 21.27 -14.10 3.13
C PHE A 43 21.91 -15.47 2.87
N ILE A 44 22.01 -16.31 3.91
CA ILE A 44 22.44 -17.69 3.71
C ILE A 44 21.40 -18.42 2.83
N THR A 45 20.11 -18.27 3.10
CA THR A 45 19.05 -18.88 2.28
C THR A 45 19.10 -18.35 0.84
N LEU A 46 19.23 -17.05 0.68
CA LEU A 46 19.24 -16.36 -0.61
C LEU A 46 20.40 -16.85 -1.50
N HIS A 47 21.54 -17.16 -0.91
CA HIS A 47 22.69 -17.73 -1.63
C HIS A 47 22.60 -19.23 -1.85
N TYR A 48 22.32 -19.96 -0.74
CA TYR A 48 22.41 -21.41 -0.70
C TYR A 48 21.33 -22.10 -1.52
N LEU A 49 20.07 -21.63 -1.39
CA LEU A 49 18.94 -22.32 -1.99
C LEU A 49 18.98 -22.30 -3.53
N PRO A 50 19.21 -21.14 -4.22
CA PRO A 50 19.32 -21.17 -5.68
C PRO A 50 20.53 -21.97 -6.17
N LEU A 51 21.66 -21.91 -5.45
CA LEU A 51 22.83 -22.73 -5.81
C LEU A 51 22.50 -24.20 -5.81
N VAL A 52 21.81 -24.68 -4.77
CA VAL A 52 21.40 -26.10 -4.66
C VAL A 52 20.45 -26.46 -5.80
N ILE A 53 19.42 -25.63 -6.02
CA ILE A 53 18.41 -25.86 -7.06
C ILE A 53 19.04 -25.93 -8.44
N ILE A 54 20.05 -25.09 -8.74
CA ILE A 54 20.71 -25.03 -10.03
C ILE A 54 21.76 -26.14 -10.16
N LEU A 55 22.65 -26.28 -9.16
CA LEU A 55 23.84 -27.10 -9.29
C LEU A 55 23.59 -28.61 -9.08
N VAL A 56 22.59 -29.01 -8.26
CA VAL A 56 22.32 -30.43 -8.02
C VAL A 56 21.86 -31.11 -9.29
N PRO A 57 20.89 -30.62 -10.05
CA PRO A 57 20.51 -31.23 -11.33
C PRO A 57 21.67 -31.24 -12.34
N ILE A 58 22.42 -30.16 -12.44
CA ILE A 58 23.55 -30.05 -13.38
C ILE A 58 24.64 -31.07 -13.03
N ALA A 59 24.98 -31.17 -11.74
CA ALA A 59 25.97 -32.15 -11.27
C ALA A 59 25.53 -33.58 -11.55
N TRP A 60 24.23 -33.85 -11.40
CA TRP A 60 23.65 -35.17 -11.64
C TRP A 60 23.68 -35.56 -13.14
N ILE A 61 23.36 -34.58 -14.00
CA ILE A 61 23.29 -34.80 -15.47
C ILE A 61 24.69 -34.88 -16.09
N THR A 62 25.58 -33.92 -15.73
CA THR A 62 26.86 -33.75 -16.44
C THR A 62 28.05 -34.39 -15.72
N SER A 63 28.00 -34.55 -14.40
CA SER A 63 29.11 -34.96 -13.53
C SER A 63 30.36 -34.08 -13.69
N SER A 64 30.23 -32.90 -14.29
CA SER A 64 31.35 -32.00 -14.57
C SER A 64 31.65 -31.09 -13.38
N ARG A 65 32.74 -31.35 -12.66
CA ARG A 65 33.18 -30.53 -11.53
C ARG A 65 33.51 -29.10 -11.97
N LEU A 66 34.12 -28.94 -13.15
CA LEU A 66 34.51 -27.62 -13.67
C LEU A 66 33.28 -26.77 -13.98
N LEU A 67 32.25 -27.39 -14.61
CA LEU A 67 31.02 -26.66 -14.94
C LEU A 67 30.30 -26.21 -13.66
N CYS A 68 30.15 -27.09 -12.67
CA CYS A 68 29.52 -26.73 -11.39
C CYS A 68 30.30 -25.65 -10.65
N PHE A 69 31.63 -25.70 -10.68
CA PHE A 69 32.50 -24.69 -10.09
C PHE A 69 32.27 -23.33 -10.78
N SER A 70 32.34 -23.32 -12.12
CA SER A 70 32.22 -22.07 -12.89
C SER A 70 30.84 -21.43 -12.65
N LEU A 71 29.78 -22.22 -12.68
CA LEU A 71 28.42 -21.72 -12.43
C LEU A 71 28.25 -21.18 -11.00
N ALA A 72 28.81 -21.87 -10.00
CA ALA A 72 28.76 -21.41 -8.62
C ALA A 72 29.46 -20.06 -8.44
N VAL A 73 30.66 -19.94 -9.01
CA VAL A 73 31.47 -18.72 -8.93
C VAL A 73 30.75 -17.55 -9.61
N ILE A 74 30.26 -17.77 -10.84
CA ILE A 74 29.56 -16.73 -11.61
C ILE A 74 28.29 -16.30 -10.85
N PHE A 75 27.50 -17.25 -10.38
CA PHE A 75 26.27 -16.97 -9.63
C PHE A 75 26.57 -16.11 -8.38
N SER A 76 27.57 -16.52 -7.60
CA SER A 76 27.91 -15.80 -6.35
C SER A 76 28.45 -14.40 -6.64
N ALA A 77 29.25 -14.25 -7.71
CA ALA A 77 29.75 -12.95 -8.14
C ALA A 77 28.59 -12.00 -8.53
N ILE A 78 27.59 -12.53 -9.25
CA ILE A 78 26.41 -11.76 -9.63
C ILE A 78 25.64 -11.33 -8.38
N VAL A 79 25.32 -12.27 -7.48
CA VAL A 79 24.51 -11.98 -6.29
C VAL A 79 25.23 -10.98 -5.39
N ASN A 80 26.51 -11.17 -5.12
CA ASN A 80 27.27 -10.25 -4.25
C ASN A 80 27.42 -8.85 -4.88
N SER A 81 27.62 -8.77 -6.21
CA SER A 81 27.69 -7.48 -6.92
C SER A 81 26.36 -6.75 -6.86
N LEU A 82 25.26 -7.47 -7.11
CA LEU A 82 23.91 -6.89 -7.03
C LEU A 82 23.60 -6.43 -5.61
N LEU A 83 24.01 -7.19 -4.61
CA LEU A 83 23.78 -6.83 -3.21
C LEU A 83 24.55 -5.56 -2.82
N ILE A 84 25.82 -5.41 -3.27
CA ILE A 84 26.60 -4.19 -3.05
C ILE A 84 25.89 -2.99 -3.72
N LEU A 85 25.45 -3.17 -4.96
CA LEU A 85 24.72 -2.14 -5.69
C LEU A 85 23.44 -1.76 -4.96
N ASP A 86 22.67 -2.76 -4.50
CA ASP A 86 21.40 -2.53 -3.80
C ASP A 86 21.62 -1.81 -2.45
N THR A 87 22.69 -2.15 -1.69
CA THR A 87 22.95 -1.43 -0.44
C THR A 87 23.26 0.05 -0.69
N ASN A 88 23.96 0.38 -1.78
CA ASN A 88 24.23 1.76 -2.16
C ASN A 88 22.95 2.48 -2.58
N PHE A 89 22.17 1.84 -3.43
CA PHE A 89 20.90 2.38 -3.92
C PHE A 89 19.91 2.60 -2.75
N PHE A 90 19.81 1.63 -1.85
CA PHE A 90 18.94 1.70 -0.68
C PHE A 90 19.36 2.86 0.24
N ALA A 91 20.65 3.09 0.41
CA ALA A 91 21.15 4.19 1.23
C ALA A 91 20.65 5.56 0.75
N GLU A 92 20.48 5.70 -0.57
CA GLU A 92 20.05 6.97 -1.18
C GLU A 92 18.52 7.08 -1.34
N ASN A 93 17.84 5.95 -1.54
CA ASN A 93 16.45 5.95 -2.00
C ASN A 93 15.48 5.33 -1.00
N GLN A 94 15.96 4.59 0.00
CA GLN A 94 15.17 3.93 1.05
C GLN A 94 14.19 2.86 0.51
N PHE A 95 14.46 2.35 -0.69
CA PHE A 95 13.80 1.15 -1.25
C PHE A 95 14.81 0.38 -2.10
N HIS A 96 14.50 -0.89 -2.34
CA HIS A 96 15.43 -1.80 -3.03
C HIS A 96 15.36 -1.65 -4.54
N ILE A 97 16.47 -2.03 -5.22
CA ILE A 97 16.55 -2.08 -6.67
C ILE A 97 15.47 -3.03 -7.21
N SER A 98 14.80 -2.61 -8.25
CA SER A 98 13.88 -3.41 -9.05
C SER A 98 14.30 -3.34 -10.51
N LEU A 99 13.69 -4.16 -11.35
CA LEU A 99 14.09 -4.19 -12.76
C LEU A 99 13.90 -2.82 -13.45
N ILE A 100 12.87 -2.08 -13.03
CA ILE A 100 12.59 -0.76 -13.59
C ILE A 100 13.66 0.28 -13.20
N THR A 101 14.34 0.12 -12.05
CA THR A 101 15.37 1.08 -11.63
C THR A 101 16.62 1.02 -12.52
N PHE A 102 16.88 -0.13 -13.15
CA PHE A 102 18.00 -0.21 -14.09
C PHE A 102 17.81 0.72 -15.29
N LEU A 103 16.58 1.03 -15.67
CA LEU A 103 16.28 1.86 -16.85
C LEU A 103 16.73 3.32 -16.67
N ILE A 104 16.80 3.78 -15.42
CA ILE A 104 17.14 5.19 -15.12
C ILE A 104 18.63 5.37 -14.75
N PHE A 105 19.40 4.27 -14.67
CA PHE A 105 20.83 4.38 -14.36
C PHE A 105 21.57 5.07 -15.50
N GLU A 106 22.49 5.95 -15.12
CA GLU A 106 23.43 6.58 -16.06
C GLU A 106 24.44 5.56 -16.59
N SER A 107 25.02 5.84 -17.75
CA SER A 107 26.07 5.01 -18.36
C SER A 107 27.24 4.77 -17.40
N SER A 108 27.59 5.76 -16.59
CA SER A 108 28.62 5.65 -15.54
C SER A 108 28.32 4.54 -14.54
N THR A 109 27.06 4.40 -14.15
CA THR A 109 26.61 3.36 -13.20
C THR A 109 26.86 1.96 -13.78
N TYR A 110 26.58 1.77 -15.07
CA TYR A 110 26.80 0.47 -15.72
C TYR A 110 28.29 0.09 -15.76
N TRP A 111 29.17 1.08 -15.96
CA TRP A 111 30.63 0.83 -15.90
C TRP A 111 31.06 0.44 -14.48
N ILE A 112 30.54 1.12 -13.46
CA ILE A 112 30.81 0.80 -12.05
C ILE A 112 30.30 -0.63 -11.74
N MET A 113 29.09 -0.98 -12.20
CA MET A 113 28.53 -2.34 -12.04
C MET A 113 29.43 -3.40 -12.68
N GLY A 114 29.90 -3.14 -13.88
CA GLY A 114 30.83 -4.04 -14.59
C GLY A 114 32.13 -4.24 -13.80
N LEU A 115 32.72 -3.16 -13.28
CA LEU A 115 33.93 -3.22 -12.47
C LEU A 115 33.67 -3.98 -11.15
N GLN A 116 32.59 -3.69 -10.47
CA GLN A 116 32.18 -4.39 -9.23
C GLN A 116 32.03 -5.89 -9.48
N PHE A 117 31.34 -6.26 -10.57
CA PHE A 117 31.17 -7.67 -10.93
C PHE A 117 32.53 -8.33 -11.19
N PHE A 118 33.43 -7.66 -11.93
CA PHE A 118 34.76 -8.21 -12.26
C PHE A 118 35.57 -8.44 -10.98
N ILE A 119 35.57 -7.49 -10.04
CA ILE A 119 36.25 -7.62 -8.74
C ILE A 119 35.65 -8.78 -7.94
N ALA A 120 34.30 -8.84 -7.87
CA ALA A 120 33.60 -9.94 -7.19
C ALA A 120 33.93 -11.29 -7.81
N LEU A 121 34.03 -11.36 -9.15
CA LEU A 121 34.35 -12.60 -9.86
C LEU A 121 35.75 -13.09 -9.49
N ILE A 122 36.75 -12.20 -9.47
CA ILE A 122 38.12 -12.55 -9.05
C ILE A 122 38.10 -13.10 -7.61
N PHE A 123 37.40 -12.43 -6.72
CA PHE A 123 37.26 -12.81 -5.32
C PHE A 123 36.60 -14.18 -5.17
N GLU A 124 35.52 -14.43 -5.93
CA GLU A 124 34.80 -15.70 -5.92
C GLU A 124 35.61 -16.86 -6.50
N VAL A 125 36.43 -16.59 -7.54
CA VAL A 125 37.37 -17.60 -8.07
C VAL A 125 38.34 -18.00 -6.95
N PHE A 126 38.89 -17.02 -6.25
CA PHE A 126 39.85 -17.27 -5.15
C PHE A 126 39.20 -18.14 -4.06
N ILE A 127 38.01 -17.75 -3.58
CA ILE A 127 37.25 -18.52 -2.55
C ILE A 127 36.97 -19.94 -3.06
N GLY A 128 36.49 -20.03 -4.31
CA GLY A 128 36.16 -21.30 -4.93
C GLY A 128 37.35 -22.25 -5.01
N LEU A 129 38.52 -21.73 -5.42
CA LEU A 129 39.74 -22.52 -5.48
C LEU A 129 40.18 -23.00 -4.10
N GLU A 130 40.08 -22.16 -3.07
CA GLU A 130 40.44 -22.55 -1.70
C GLU A 130 39.49 -23.64 -1.13
N VAL A 131 38.20 -23.52 -1.41
CA VAL A 131 37.22 -24.54 -1.04
C VAL A 131 37.47 -25.84 -1.81
N PHE A 132 37.76 -25.73 -3.11
CA PHE A 132 37.96 -26.87 -4.01
C PHE A 132 39.20 -27.69 -3.58
N LYS A 133 40.31 -27.04 -3.16
CA LYS A 133 41.52 -27.69 -2.65
C LYS A 133 41.26 -28.57 -1.42
N LYS A 134 40.22 -28.23 -0.64
CA LYS A 134 39.89 -28.94 0.60
C LYS A 134 38.92 -30.10 0.41
N ILE A 135 38.22 -30.18 -0.73
CA ILE A 135 37.20 -31.22 -0.98
C ILE A 135 37.81 -32.59 -1.11
N ASP A 136 39.04 -32.70 -1.67
CA ASP A 136 39.70 -34.00 -1.91
C ASP A 136 40.42 -34.57 -0.66
N LYS A 137 40.40 -33.83 0.47
CA LYS A 137 41.02 -34.31 1.71
C LYS A 137 39.98 -35.03 2.58
N PRO A 138 40.28 -36.26 3.08
CA PRO A 138 39.38 -36.96 3.98
C PRO A 138 39.34 -36.19 5.33
N THR A 139 38.29 -35.46 5.55
CA THR A 139 38.07 -34.73 6.81
C THR A 139 36.72 -35.14 7.39
N PRO A 140 36.58 -35.10 8.71
CA PRO A 140 35.29 -35.37 9.35
C PRO A 140 34.29 -34.19 9.18
N ILE A 141 34.32 -33.60 8.02
CA ILE A 141 33.53 -32.37 7.70
C ILE A 141 32.03 -32.67 7.69
N ALA A 142 31.63 -33.92 7.39
CA ALA A 142 30.21 -34.26 7.28
C ALA A 142 29.47 -34.08 8.62
N SER A 143 30.07 -34.42 9.74
CA SER A 143 29.46 -34.24 11.06
C SER A 143 29.35 -32.76 11.43
N HIS A 144 30.36 -31.98 11.12
CA HIS A 144 30.31 -30.51 11.34
C HIS A 144 29.28 -29.85 10.44
N GLY A 145 29.15 -30.33 9.20
CA GLY A 145 28.13 -29.80 8.26
C GLY A 145 26.71 -30.04 8.78
N PHE A 146 26.48 -31.25 9.31
CA PHE A 146 25.16 -31.56 9.88
C PHE A 146 24.85 -30.70 11.12
N ALA A 147 25.84 -30.52 12.01
CA ALA A 147 25.67 -29.67 13.17
C ALA A 147 25.36 -28.21 12.79
N LEU A 148 26.11 -27.67 11.81
CA LEU A 148 25.87 -26.30 11.33
C LEU A 148 24.46 -26.17 10.69
N ALA A 149 24.05 -27.17 9.90
CA ALA A 149 22.71 -27.18 9.28
C ALA A 149 21.62 -27.20 10.36
N SER A 150 21.81 -27.99 11.43
CA SER A 150 20.85 -28.05 12.54
C SER A 150 20.76 -26.70 13.27
N VAL A 151 21.90 -26.08 13.57
CA VAL A 151 21.93 -24.73 14.18
C VAL A 151 21.25 -23.71 13.26
N PHE A 152 21.53 -23.77 11.96
CA PHE A 152 20.90 -22.86 11.00
C PHE A 152 19.38 -23.02 10.98
N ILE A 153 18.90 -24.27 10.97
CA ILE A 153 17.44 -24.56 10.98
C ILE A 153 16.82 -23.99 12.28
N LEU A 154 17.49 -24.17 13.42
CA LEU A 154 16.99 -23.62 14.70
C LEU A 154 16.91 -22.08 14.64
N PHE A 155 17.93 -21.41 14.09
CA PHE A 155 17.90 -19.96 13.92
C PHE A 155 16.79 -19.53 12.97
N TRP A 156 16.62 -20.25 11.86
CA TRP A 156 15.58 -19.97 10.88
C TRP A 156 14.19 -20.12 11.52
N LEU A 157 13.95 -21.19 12.27
CA LEU A 157 12.69 -21.41 12.99
C LEU A 157 12.44 -20.32 14.04
N TYR A 158 13.49 -19.93 14.77
CA TYR A 158 13.42 -18.84 15.76
C TYR A 158 13.02 -17.51 15.09
N VAL A 159 13.65 -17.18 13.96
CA VAL A 159 13.38 -15.93 13.24
C VAL A 159 11.93 -15.93 12.70
N GLN A 160 11.48 -17.04 12.09
CA GLN A 160 10.11 -17.12 11.58
C GLN A 160 9.08 -17.10 12.72
N GLY A 161 9.32 -17.82 13.79
CA GLY A 161 8.45 -17.84 14.98
C GLY A 161 8.34 -16.46 15.64
N THR A 162 9.49 -15.79 15.79
CA THR A 162 9.53 -14.42 16.33
C THR A 162 8.74 -13.46 15.44
N HIS A 163 8.89 -13.56 14.11
CA HIS A 163 8.15 -12.69 13.18
C HIS A 163 6.65 -12.97 13.24
N ILE A 164 6.24 -14.24 13.22
CA ILE A 164 4.82 -14.64 13.32
C ILE A 164 4.19 -14.02 14.57
N TRP A 165 4.87 -14.16 15.72
CA TRP A 165 4.39 -13.61 16.99
C TRP A 165 4.36 -12.07 16.96
N ALA A 166 5.44 -11.44 16.48
CA ALA A 166 5.53 -9.98 16.40
C ALA A 166 4.48 -9.36 15.48
N ASP A 167 4.22 -10.00 14.33
CA ASP A 167 3.18 -9.58 13.39
C ASP A 167 1.78 -9.70 14.03
N ALA A 168 1.54 -10.80 14.72
CA ALA A 168 0.26 -11.07 15.37
C ALA A 168 0.00 -10.10 16.55
N THR A 169 1.05 -9.70 17.28
CA THR A 169 0.96 -8.82 18.45
C THR A 169 1.35 -7.38 18.15
N TYR A 170 1.55 -7.01 16.88
CA TYR A 170 1.90 -5.66 16.42
C TYR A 170 3.18 -5.11 17.05
N GLN A 171 4.21 -5.96 17.20
CA GLN A 171 5.53 -5.52 17.70
C GLN A 171 6.34 -4.90 16.55
N ASN A 172 6.17 -3.61 16.36
CA ASN A 172 6.73 -2.88 15.21
C ASN A 172 8.28 -2.86 15.24
N SER A 173 8.90 -2.92 16.42
CA SER A 173 10.36 -3.02 16.56
C SER A 173 10.97 -4.25 15.88
N ILE A 174 10.13 -5.20 15.45
CA ILE A 174 10.55 -6.40 14.73
C ILE A 174 10.02 -6.36 13.28
N THR A 175 8.73 -6.10 13.10
CA THR A 175 8.10 -6.22 11.78
C THR A 175 8.60 -5.15 10.79
N THR A 176 8.94 -3.94 11.25
CA THR A 176 9.49 -2.88 10.39
C THR A 176 10.82 -3.29 9.76
N PHE A 177 11.61 -4.13 10.44
CA PHE A 177 12.92 -4.54 9.92
C PHE A 177 12.82 -5.31 8.61
N THR A 178 11.67 -5.91 8.31
CA THR A 178 11.48 -6.71 7.09
C THR A 178 11.75 -5.91 5.81
N ARG A 179 11.42 -4.62 5.80
CA ARG A 179 11.61 -3.77 4.60
C ARG A 179 13.08 -3.47 4.29
N TYR A 180 13.98 -3.69 5.26
CA TYR A 180 15.40 -3.40 5.10
C TYR A 180 16.17 -4.55 4.43
N LEU A 181 15.52 -5.71 4.24
CA LEU A 181 16.16 -6.87 3.64
C LEU A 181 15.57 -7.13 2.25
N PRO A 182 16.40 -7.08 1.18
CA PRO A 182 15.87 -7.25 -0.18
C PRO A 182 15.22 -8.63 -0.35
N MET A 183 14.05 -8.67 -0.98
CA MET A 183 13.30 -9.90 -1.26
C MET A 183 12.90 -10.70 -0.01
N TYR A 184 12.97 -10.11 1.19
CA TYR A 184 12.66 -10.84 2.44
C TYR A 184 11.16 -10.93 2.66
N ARG A 185 10.65 -12.16 2.72
CA ARG A 185 9.22 -12.44 2.93
C ARG A 185 9.08 -13.45 4.08
N PRO A 186 8.98 -12.96 5.32
CA PRO A 186 8.77 -13.87 6.47
C PRO A 186 7.35 -14.43 6.49
N ILE A 187 7.16 -15.49 7.25
CA ILE A 187 5.87 -16.18 7.37
C ILE A 187 4.92 -15.34 8.23
N HIS A 188 3.65 -15.28 7.82
CA HIS A 188 2.56 -14.63 8.54
C HIS A 188 1.51 -15.68 8.92
N ALA A 189 1.04 -15.67 10.17
CA ALA A 189 0.02 -16.61 10.66
C ALA A 189 -0.98 -15.96 11.62
N LYS A 190 -1.17 -14.65 11.50
CA LYS A 190 -2.02 -13.86 12.42
C LYS A 190 -3.45 -14.39 12.51
N ARG A 191 -4.05 -14.73 11.34
CA ARG A 191 -5.42 -15.26 11.30
C ARG A 191 -5.54 -16.60 12.01
N ASP A 192 -4.53 -17.45 11.87
CA ASP A 192 -4.52 -18.79 12.47
C ASP A 192 -4.32 -18.69 13.99
N LEU A 193 -3.45 -17.81 14.46
CA LEU A 193 -3.26 -17.56 15.89
C LEU A 193 -4.55 -17.01 16.53
N ALA A 194 -5.27 -16.13 15.82
CA ALA A 194 -6.56 -15.61 16.30
C ALA A 194 -7.62 -16.73 16.36
N LYS A 195 -7.69 -17.59 15.34
CA LYS A 195 -8.61 -18.75 15.33
C LYS A 195 -8.30 -19.73 16.46
N MET A 196 -7.03 -19.89 16.82
CA MET A 196 -6.59 -20.75 17.91
C MET A 196 -6.82 -20.13 19.30
N GLY A 197 -7.24 -18.86 19.35
CA GLY A 197 -7.46 -18.15 20.59
C GLY A 197 -6.18 -17.71 21.30
N TRP A 198 -5.04 -17.71 20.60
CA TRP A 198 -3.75 -17.31 21.18
C TRP A 198 -3.60 -15.79 21.28
N ILE A 199 -4.39 -15.05 20.50
CA ILE A 199 -4.40 -13.58 20.52
C ILE A 199 -5.85 -13.07 20.54
N ASP A 200 -6.12 -12.05 21.35
CA ASP A 200 -7.38 -11.32 21.34
C ASP A 200 -7.15 -9.94 20.72
N SER A 201 -7.90 -9.64 19.68
CA SER A 201 -7.82 -8.37 18.97
C SER A 201 -8.19 -7.16 19.86
N ASN A 202 -8.97 -7.37 20.93
CA ASN A 202 -9.36 -6.30 21.85
C ASN A 202 -8.24 -5.92 22.82
N ASP A 203 -7.49 -6.91 23.33
CA ASP A 203 -6.38 -6.66 24.27
C ASP A 203 -5.24 -5.90 23.58
N LEU A 204 -5.05 -6.10 22.28
CA LEU A 204 -3.98 -5.45 21.51
C LEU A 204 -4.18 -3.94 21.38
N ARG A 205 -5.37 -3.43 21.65
CA ARG A 205 -5.65 -1.98 21.59
C ARG A 205 -5.01 -1.22 22.75
N GLN A 206 -4.91 -1.85 23.94
CA GLN A 206 -4.33 -1.21 25.13
C GLN A 206 -2.80 -1.08 25.06
N ILE A 207 -2.14 -1.94 24.29
CA ILE A 207 -0.67 -1.92 24.12
C ILE A 207 -0.21 -0.70 23.31
N ARG A 208 -1.12 -0.07 22.57
CA ARG A 208 -0.86 1.02 21.62
C ARG A 208 -0.30 2.30 22.25
N THR A 209 -0.65 2.61 23.49
CA THR A 209 -0.34 3.91 24.08
C THR A 209 1.06 3.99 24.69
N SER A 210 1.67 2.84 25.01
CA SER A 210 2.96 2.78 25.69
C SER A 210 4.17 2.75 24.74
N ASP A 211 3.99 2.35 23.48
CA ASP A 211 5.10 2.13 22.53
C ASP A 211 5.24 3.22 21.46
N ARG A 212 4.72 4.41 21.72
CA ARG A 212 4.89 5.57 20.83
C ARG A 212 6.32 6.09 20.88
N ARG A 213 7.26 5.32 20.37
CA ARG A 213 8.59 5.84 20.14
C ARG A 213 8.76 6.05 18.64
N SER A 214 9.01 7.29 18.29
CA SER A 214 9.26 7.70 16.94
C SER A 214 10.48 6.96 16.39
N LEU A 215 10.26 5.92 15.63
CA LEU A 215 11.25 5.47 14.68
C LEU A 215 11.29 6.54 13.60
N SER A 216 12.07 7.57 13.83
CA SER A 216 12.00 8.84 13.09
C SER A 216 12.72 8.75 11.73
N GLU A 217 12.34 7.74 10.93
CA GLU A 217 12.81 7.62 9.55
C GLU A 217 12.06 8.54 8.60
N LEU A 218 10.91 9.06 9.07
CA LEU A 218 10.08 9.97 8.29
C LEU A 218 10.44 11.42 8.60
N ASN A 219 10.52 12.22 7.56
CA ASN A 219 10.52 13.67 7.58
C ASN A 219 9.15 14.14 7.04
N TYR A 220 8.09 13.89 7.85
CA TYR A 220 6.72 14.09 7.38
C TYR A 220 5.82 14.60 8.51
N PRO A 221 5.13 15.71 8.28
CA PRO A 221 5.31 16.62 7.14
C PRO A 221 6.71 17.27 7.18
N THR A 222 7.21 17.77 6.03
CA THR A 222 8.55 18.36 5.96
C THR A 222 8.63 19.68 6.74
N GLN A 223 7.48 20.36 6.90
CA GLN A 223 7.30 21.55 7.74
C GLN A 223 6.03 21.37 8.56
N GLU A 224 6.07 21.76 9.84
CA GLU A 224 4.85 21.76 10.66
C GLU A 224 3.78 22.63 10.02
N LEU A 225 2.53 22.21 10.11
CA LEU A 225 1.42 22.95 9.55
C LEU A 225 1.23 24.26 10.33
N ILE A 226 1.15 25.37 9.59
CA ILE A 226 0.92 26.71 10.13
C ILE A 226 -0.46 27.15 9.65
N CYS A 227 -1.43 27.05 10.54
CA CYS A 227 -2.83 27.28 10.22
C CYS A 227 -3.36 28.48 10.98
N ASP A 228 -4.23 29.22 10.33
CA ASP A 228 -4.88 30.41 10.87
C ASP A 228 -6.40 30.17 10.80
N VAL A 229 -6.96 29.77 11.91
CA VAL A 229 -8.37 29.35 12.01
C VAL A 229 -9.32 30.49 11.54
N ASP A 230 -8.90 31.75 11.75
CA ASP A 230 -9.70 32.90 11.32
C ASP A 230 -9.69 33.09 9.79
N GLN A 231 -8.76 32.45 9.09
CA GLN A 231 -8.67 32.48 7.62
C GLN A 231 -9.26 31.24 6.95
N GLY A 232 -9.57 30.21 7.74
CA GLY A 232 -10.28 29.03 7.25
C GLY A 232 -11.77 29.30 7.09
N GLU A 233 -12.43 28.45 6.33
CA GLU A 233 -13.88 28.59 6.11
C GLU A 233 -14.72 28.06 7.30
N SER A 234 -14.10 27.39 8.27
CA SER A 234 -14.71 26.83 9.49
C SER A 234 -15.94 25.95 9.20
N LEU A 235 -15.97 25.33 8.02
CA LEU A 235 -17.06 24.49 7.57
C LEU A 235 -16.94 23.09 8.20
N ASN A 236 -18.07 22.45 8.42
CA ASN A 236 -18.09 21.01 8.68
C ASN A 236 -17.64 20.25 7.43
N VAL A 237 -17.14 19.05 7.61
CA VAL A 237 -16.78 18.17 6.50
C VAL A 237 -17.47 16.83 6.70
N LEU A 238 -18.25 16.41 5.71
CA LEU A 238 -18.80 15.06 5.63
C LEU A 238 -18.15 14.34 4.45
N LEU A 239 -17.27 13.39 4.75
CA LEU A 239 -16.58 12.57 3.76
C LEU A 239 -17.26 11.19 3.71
N VAL A 240 -17.88 10.88 2.58
CA VAL A 240 -18.54 9.59 2.32
C VAL A 240 -17.69 8.82 1.32
N VAL A 241 -17.25 7.64 1.71
CA VAL A 241 -16.48 6.75 0.84
C VAL A 241 -17.30 5.46 0.65
N ILE A 242 -17.56 5.12 -0.60
CA ILE A 242 -18.27 3.89 -0.98
C ILE A 242 -17.21 2.94 -1.57
N ASP A 243 -16.99 1.82 -0.90
CA ASP A 243 -15.96 0.84 -1.27
C ASP A 243 -16.22 0.33 -2.70
N ALA A 244 -15.16 0.27 -3.51
CA ALA A 244 -15.15 -0.36 -4.83
C ALA A 244 -16.14 0.26 -5.83
N LEU A 245 -16.57 1.53 -5.66
CA LEU A 245 -17.53 2.16 -6.56
C LEU A 245 -16.85 2.70 -7.82
N ARG A 246 -17.37 2.27 -8.97
CA ARG A 246 -16.88 2.70 -10.29
C ARG A 246 -17.62 3.97 -10.76
N PRO A 247 -16.91 4.92 -11.39
CA PRO A 247 -17.58 6.13 -11.90
C PRO A 247 -18.52 5.83 -13.07
N ASP A 248 -18.27 4.79 -13.87
CA ASP A 248 -19.07 4.45 -15.05
C ASP A 248 -20.34 3.66 -14.74
N ILE A 249 -20.54 3.26 -13.49
CA ILE A 249 -21.79 2.62 -13.03
C ILE A 249 -22.83 3.69 -12.62
N ILE A 250 -22.39 4.93 -12.42
CA ILE A 250 -23.26 5.99 -11.90
C ILE A 250 -24.19 6.49 -13.00
N SER A 251 -25.46 6.15 -12.86
CA SER A 251 -26.49 6.44 -13.86
C SER A 251 -27.86 6.62 -13.17
N ALA A 252 -28.79 7.23 -13.90
CA ALA A 252 -30.16 7.41 -13.40
C ALA A 252 -30.87 6.06 -13.14
N GLU A 253 -30.44 4.99 -13.80
CA GLU A 253 -31.04 3.66 -13.67
C GLU A 253 -30.51 2.87 -12.48
N ILE A 254 -29.19 2.96 -12.19
CA ILE A 254 -28.52 2.11 -11.18
C ILE A 254 -28.37 2.86 -9.87
N THR A 255 -27.94 4.12 -9.93
CA THR A 255 -27.62 4.94 -8.77
C THR A 255 -28.31 6.30 -8.86
N PRO A 256 -29.65 6.34 -8.82
CA PRO A 256 -30.39 7.59 -9.04
C PRO A 256 -30.01 8.71 -8.05
N ASN A 257 -29.70 8.38 -6.79
CA ASN A 257 -29.35 9.37 -5.76
C ASN A 257 -27.95 9.97 -6.04
N LEU A 258 -26.96 9.14 -6.31
CA LEU A 258 -25.61 9.61 -6.66
C LEU A 258 -25.61 10.35 -8.00
N TYR A 259 -26.43 9.88 -8.96
CA TYR A 259 -26.55 10.54 -10.26
C TYR A 259 -27.15 11.94 -10.12
N ALA A 260 -28.21 12.09 -9.31
CA ALA A 260 -28.81 13.40 -9.02
C ALA A 260 -27.78 14.30 -8.32
N PHE A 261 -27.09 13.78 -7.30
CA PHE A 261 -26.06 14.53 -6.57
C PHE A 261 -24.94 15.00 -7.50
N LYS A 262 -24.47 14.12 -8.39
CA LYS A 262 -23.45 14.44 -9.42
C LYS A 262 -23.90 15.63 -10.30
N LYS A 263 -25.18 15.66 -10.69
CA LYS A 263 -25.72 16.70 -11.59
C LYS A 263 -25.79 18.08 -10.93
N GLU A 264 -25.97 18.10 -9.60
CA GLU A 264 -26.22 19.32 -8.84
C GLU A 264 -24.96 19.88 -8.15
N ASN A 265 -23.83 19.15 -8.22
CA ASN A 265 -22.62 19.51 -7.47
C ASN A 265 -21.37 19.37 -8.35
N SER A 266 -20.23 19.83 -7.83
CA SER A 266 -18.96 19.72 -8.55
C SER A 266 -18.61 18.25 -8.79
N SER A 267 -18.20 17.92 -10.01
CA SER A 267 -17.86 16.55 -10.40
C SER A 267 -16.50 16.51 -11.09
N PHE A 268 -15.75 15.45 -10.81
CA PHE A 268 -14.39 15.25 -11.28
C PHE A 268 -14.39 14.00 -12.17
N ASN A 269 -14.42 14.20 -13.47
CA ASN A 269 -14.64 13.12 -14.43
C ASN A 269 -13.42 12.23 -14.65
N ASN A 270 -12.24 12.67 -14.22
CA ASN A 270 -10.99 11.93 -14.42
C ASN A 270 -10.20 11.87 -13.09
N HIS A 271 -10.83 11.25 -12.08
CA HIS A 271 -10.28 11.18 -10.73
C HIS A 271 -9.77 9.78 -10.42
N TYR A 272 -8.60 9.70 -9.80
CA TYR A 272 -7.87 8.45 -9.54
C TYR A 272 -7.61 8.24 -8.07
N THR A 273 -7.70 6.99 -7.63
CA THR A 273 -7.24 6.57 -6.30
C THR A 273 -5.71 6.38 -6.28
N GLY A 274 -5.12 6.30 -5.09
CA GLY A 274 -3.70 5.97 -4.92
C GLY A 274 -3.40 4.47 -4.85
N GLY A 275 -4.43 3.61 -4.96
CA GLY A 275 -4.22 2.16 -4.94
C GLY A 275 -5.50 1.38 -5.11
N THR A 276 -5.37 0.08 -5.33
CA THR A 276 -6.47 -0.79 -5.79
C THR A 276 -7.05 -1.68 -4.68
N SER A 277 -6.79 -1.33 -3.43
CA SER A 277 -7.39 -1.98 -2.26
C SER A 277 -7.84 -0.91 -1.26
N SER A 278 -8.82 -1.24 -0.42
CA SER A 278 -9.37 -0.30 0.57
C SER A 278 -8.28 0.30 1.45
N ARG A 279 -7.31 -0.52 1.88
CA ARG A 279 -6.16 -0.05 2.66
C ARG A 279 -5.39 1.07 1.95
N MET A 280 -5.08 0.88 0.66
CA MET A 280 -4.26 1.82 -0.11
C MET A 280 -5.09 3.03 -0.55
N GLY A 281 -6.32 2.81 -1.00
CA GLY A 281 -7.24 3.90 -1.36
C GLY A 281 -7.49 4.84 -0.20
N MET A 282 -7.83 4.29 0.97
CA MET A 282 -8.04 5.09 2.18
C MET A 282 -6.77 5.85 2.58
N PHE A 283 -5.60 5.21 2.49
CA PHE A 283 -4.34 5.87 2.80
C PHE A 283 -4.18 7.13 1.91
N SER A 284 -4.40 7.00 0.60
CA SER A 284 -4.27 8.15 -0.30
C SER A 284 -5.29 9.26 -0.02
N ILE A 285 -6.53 8.90 0.39
CA ILE A 285 -7.57 9.88 0.76
C ILE A 285 -7.12 10.74 1.95
N PHE A 286 -6.52 10.13 2.97
CA PHE A 286 -6.21 10.83 4.23
C PHE A 286 -4.83 11.47 4.24
N TYR A 287 -3.83 10.87 3.59
CA TYR A 287 -2.45 11.38 3.62
C TYR A 287 -2.08 12.19 2.39
N GLY A 288 -2.66 11.86 1.22
CA GLY A 288 -2.35 12.58 -0.02
C GLY A 288 -0.95 12.30 -0.57
N ILE A 289 -0.36 11.13 -0.27
CA ILE A 289 0.99 10.74 -0.70
C ILE A 289 0.98 9.34 -1.30
N PRO A 290 2.04 8.94 -2.03
CA PRO A 290 2.10 7.59 -2.61
C PRO A 290 1.87 6.50 -1.57
N THR A 291 1.07 5.51 -1.93
CA THR A 291 0.71 4.43 -1.00
C THR A 291 1.87 3.46 -0.75
N THR A 292 2.99 3.62 -1.46
CA THR A 292 4.26 2.95 -1.16
C THR A 292 4.76 3.27 0.27
N TYR A 293 4.34 4.42 0.81
CA TYR A 293 4.65 4.81 2.20
C TYR A 293 3.78 4.08 3.23
N TRP A 294 2.69 3.43 2.85
CA TRP A 294 1.69 2.89 3.79
C TRP A 294 2.34 2.13 4.95
N ARG A 295 3.31 1.25 4.64
CA ARG A 295 3.92 0.36 5.63
C ARG A 295 4.57 1.13 6.78
N ILE A 296 5.36 2.16 6.47
CA ILE A 296 6.08 2.90 7.51
C ILE A 296 5.13 3.74 8.36
N PHE A 297 4.05 4.26 7.78
CA PHE A 297 3.02 5.00 8.53
C PHE A 297 2.26 4.06 9.47
N HIS A 298 1.88 2.90 8.99
CA HIS A 298 1.23 1.86 9.80
C HIS A 298 2.11 1.42 10.97
N ASP A 299 3.38 1.14 10.70
CA ASP A 299 4.31 0.62 11.70
C ASP A 299 4.64 1.67 12.77
N ASN A 300 4.64 2.95 12.42
CA ASN A 300 4.87 4.05 13.35
C ASN A 300 3.59 4.57 14.01
N LEU A 301 2.41 4.03 13.66
CA LEU A 301 1.11 4.53 14.13
C LEU A 301 0.98 6.03 13.87
N GLU A 302 1.49 6.49 12.72
CA GLU A 302 1.56 7.91 12.38
C GLU A 302 0.22 8.39 11.82
N PRO A 303 -0.53 9.25 12.53
CA PRO A 303 -1.83 9.71 12.03
C PRO A 303 -1.68 10.67 10.85
N ALA A 304 -2.72 10.79 10.06
CA ALA A 304 -2.72 11.72 8.92
C ALA A 304 -2.61 13.17 9.41
N PRO A 305 -1.82 14.02 8.74
CA PRO A 305 -1.74 15.45 9.10
C PRO A 305 -3.11 16.13 9.09
N LEU A 306 -3.99 15.75 8.17
CA LEU A 306 -5.38 16.24 8.13
C LEU A 306 -6.09 15.95 9.47
N ILE A 307 -6.00 14.72 9.96
CA ILE A 307 -6.68 14.32 11.22
C ILE A 307 -6.05 15.04 12.41
N ARG A 308 -4.72 15.13 12.43
CA ARG A 308 -3.98 15.82 13.49
C ARG A 308 -4.38 17.30 13.55
N GLN A 309 -4.46 17.96 12.39
CA GLN A 309 -4.82 19.37 12.33
C GLN A 309 -6.29 19.59 12.73
N LEU A 310 -7.20 18.74 12.26
CA LEU A 310 -8.61 18.78 12.69
C LEU A 310 -8.74 18.69 14.21
N GLN A 311 -7.96 17.80 14.85
CA GLN A 311 -7.94 17.67 16.32
C GLN A 311 -7.37 18.94 16.99
N SER A 312 -6.30 19.51 16.42
CA SER A 312 -5.68 20.74 16.91
C SER A 312 -6.65 21.91 16.83
N ASP A 313 -7.45 22.00 15.76
CA ASP A 313 -8.45 23.04 15.55
C ASP A 313 -9.79 22.73 16.25
N ASN A 314 -9.77 21.74 17.15
CA ASN A 314 -10.91 21.38 18.00
C ASN A 314 -12.12 20.88 17.21
N TYR A 315 -11.91 20.28 16.03
CA TYR A 315 -12.99 19.57 15.32
C TYR A 315 -13.37 18.30 16.08
N ARG A 316 -14.65 18.04 16.14
CA ARG A 316 -15.13 16.73 16.64
C ARG A 316 -15.10 15.74 15.46
N ILE A 317 -14.35 14.66 15.63
CA ILE A 317 -14.17 13.65 14.59
C ILE A 317 -15.06 12.45 14.89
N LYS A 318 -15.87 12.07 13.91
CA LYS A 318 -16.70 10.85 13.97
C LYS A 318 -16.41 10.01 12.73
N ALA A 319 -16.07 8.74 12.93
CA ALA A 319 -15.83 7.81 11.83
C ALA A 319 -16.67 6.56 12.05
N ILE A 320 -17.44 6.17 11.02
CA ILE A 320 -18.37 5.02 11.06
C ILE A 320 -18.15 4.23 9.76
N SER A 321 -17.91 2.93 9.90
CA SER A 321 -17.72 2.04 8.75
C SER A 321 -18.58 0.79 8.87
N SER A 322 -19.22 0.38 7.79
CA SER A 322 -20.03 -0.85 7.76
C SER A 322 -19.15 -2.09 7.97
N SER A 323 -17.97 -2.15 7.34
CA SER A 323 -17.04 -3.29 7.44
C SER A 323 -16.03 -3.15 8.59
N GLY A 324 -15.97 -1.95 9.21
CA GLY A 324 -15.05 -1.64 10.29
C GLY A 324 -13.78 -0.92 9.82
N LEU A 325 -13.17 -0.20 10.75
CA LEU A 325 -11.98 0.64 10.49
C LEU A 325 -10.66 -0.04 10.93
N GLY A 326 -10.77 -1.28 11.44
CA GLY A 326 -9.64 -2.14 11.73
C GLY A 326 -9.18 -2.93 10.50
N SER A 327 -8.80 -4.20 10.69
CA SER A 327 -8.41 -5.06 9.56
C SER A 327 -9.62 -5.31 8.63
N PRO A 328 -9.45 -5.25 7.28
CA PRO A 328 -8.19 -5.16 6.56
C PRO A 328 -7.69 -3.74 6.28
N GLY A 329 -8.52 -2.71 6.41
CA GLY A 329 -8.17 -1.31 6.09
C GLY A 329 -7.10 -0.72 6.99
N LEU A 330 -7.14 -1.06 8.31
CA LEU A 330 -6.18 -0.63 9.33
C LEU A 330 -6.09 0.89 9.48
N LEU A 331 -7.23 1.60 9.32
CA LEU A 331 -7.29 3.04 9.57
C LEU A 331 -7.05 3.38 11.04
N ASP A 332 -7.42 2.49 11.93
CA ASP A 332 -7.19 2.59 13.37
C ASP A 332 -5.70 2.60 13.73
N ARG A 333 -4.85 2.17 12.82
CA ARG A 333 -3.39 2.12 12.98
C ARG A 333 -2.65 3.07 12.02
N THR A 334 -3.39 3.77 11.21
CA THR A 334 -2.85 4.76 10.26
C THR A 334 -3.60 6.08 10.45
N ALA A 335 -4.37 6.52 9.49
CA ALA A 335 -4.97 7.86 9.45
C ALA A 335 -5.71 8.25 10.73
N LEU A 336 -6.46 7.30 11.32
CA LEU A 336 -7.30 7.54 12.50
C LEU A 336 -6.67 7.00 13.81
N ALA A 337 -5.35 6.83 13.83
CA ALA A 337 -4.64 6.23 14.97
C ALA A 337 -4.87 6.97 16.30
N THR A 338 -5.20 8.26 16.24
CA THR A 338 -5.47 9.11 17.42
C THR A 338 -6.96 9.33 17.68
N VAL A 339 -7.85 8.77 16.84
CA VAL A 339 -9.29 8.97 16.97
C VAL A 339 -9.90 7.88 17.83
N GLU A 340 -10.62 8.27 18.87
CA GLU A 340 -11.29 7.34 19.79
C GLU A 340 -12.73 7.05 19.34
N GLY A 341 -13.28 5.94 19.83
CA GLY A 341 -14.69 5.59 19.62
C GLY A 341 -15.05 5.15 18.21
N ILE A 342 -14.05 4.67 17.44
CA ILE A 342 -14.28 4.13 16.09
C ILE A 342 -14.59 2.62 16.16
N ASN A 343 -15.43 2.14 15.24
CA ASN A 343 -15.73 0.69 15.17
C ASN A 343 -14.62 -0.05 14.40
N LEU A 344 -14.03 -1.06 15.03
CA LEU A 344 -12.92 -1.82 14.43
C LEU A 344 -13.39 -2.99 13.57
N LYS A 345 -14.62 -3.45 13.78
CA LYS A 345 -15.24 -4.58 13.07
C LYS A 345 -16.54 -4.12 12.44
N SER A 346 -17.10 -4.98 11.60
CA SER A 346 -18.45 -4.77 11.04
C SER A 346 -19.45 -4.44 12.15
N LEU A 347 -20.38 -3.54 11.86
CA LEU A 347 -21.36 -3.08 12.83
C LEU A 347 -22.39 -4.16 13.15
N GLU A 348 -22.71 -4.98 12.16
CA GLU A 348 -23.70 -6.06 12.27
C GLU A 348 -23.15 -7.33 11.61
N SER A 349 -23.87 -8.45 11.77
CA SER A 349 -23.49 -9.74 11.19
C SER A 349 -23.73 -9.80 9.66
N SER A 350 -24.76 -9.10 9.18
CA SER A 350 -25.08 -8.99 7.75
C SER A 350 -24.47 -7.71 7.18
N GLU A 351 -23.93 -7.79 5.96
CA GLU A 351 -23.35 -6.64 5.24
C GLU A 351 -24.42 -5.56 5.00
N LYS A 352 -25.64 -5.96 4.60
CA LYS A 352 -26.78 -5.04 4.43
C LYS A 352 -27.11 -4.32 5.73
N GLU A 353 -27.24 -5.05 6.83
CA GLU A 353 -27.55 -4.45 8.13
C GLU A 353 -26.43 -3.54 8.64
N SER A 354 -25.17 -3.90 8.36
CA SER A 354 -24.03 -3.04 8.70
C SER A 354 -24.13 -1.70 7.97
N ASN A 355 -24.47 -1.69 6.69
CA ASN A 355 -24.65 -0.46 5.91
C ASN A 355 -25.83 0.38 6.45
N ARG A 356 -26.98 -0.27 6.76
CA ARG A 356 -28.11 0.40 7.41
C ARG A 356 -27.73 0.99 8.77
N SER A 357 -26.85 0.30 9.49
CA SER A 357 -26.36 0.76 10.79
C SER A 357 -25.48 2.00 10.67
N VAL A 358 -24.67 2.11 9.59
CA VAL A 358 -23.91 3.35 9.31
C VAL A 358 -24.87 4.54 9.18
N THR A 359 -25.89 4.40 8.34
CA THR A 359 -26.90 5.45 8.10
C THR A 359 -27.60 5.82 9.41
N ARG A 360 -28.05 4.82 10.17
CA ARG A 360 -28.75 5.02 11.46
C ARG A 360 -27.85 5.71 12.51
N GLN A 361 -26.58 5.29 12.61
CA GLN A 361 -25.64 5.88 13.57
C GLN A 361 -25.31 7.34 13.19
N TRP A 362 -25.19 7.63 11.89
CA TRP A 362 -24.99 9.01 11.42
C TRP A 362 -26.18 9.90 11.80
N MET A 363 -27.43 9.44 11.55
CA MET A 363 -28.64 10.19 11.93
C MET A 363 -28.68 10.42 13.44
N ASN A 364 -28.36 9.41 14.26
CA ASN A 364 -28.30 9.55 15.71
C ASN A 364 -27.25 10.57 16.16
N HIS A 365 -26.08 10.55 15.48
CA HIS A 365 -25.02 11.52 15.75
C HIS A 365 -25.49 12.95 15.48
N LEU A 366 -26.22 13.17 14.40
CA LEU A 366 -26.80 14.50 14.09
C LEU A 366 -27.81 14.93 15.17
N ASN A 367 -28.67 14.00 15.65
CA ASN A 367 -29.65 14.27 16.69
C ASN A 367 -29.02 14.70 18.02
N SER A 368 -27.92 14.03 18.41
CA SER A 368 -27.22 14.31 19.66
C SER A 368 -26.40 15.61 19.64
N ASN A 369 -26.17 16.20 18.46
CA ASN A 369 -25.27 17.34 18.29
C ASN A 369 -25.95 18.66 17.90
N SER A 370 -27.28 18.68 17.86
CA SER A 370 -28.05 19.84 17.39
C SER A 370 -27.84 21.15 18.19
N SER A 371 -27.21 21.07 19.38
CA SER A 371 -27.00 22.24 20.25
C SER A 371 -25.54 22.70 20.37
N GLN A 372 -24.58 22.03 19.71
CA GLN A 372 -23.17 22.33 19.88
C GLN A 372 -22.61 23.15 18.70
N LYS A 373 -21.83 24.18 19.03
CA LYS A 373 -21.21 25.11 18.03
C LYS A 373 -19.89 24.57 17.44
N GLN A 374 -19.45 23.40 17.86
CA GLN A 374 -18.15 22.82 17.44
C GLN A 374 -18.27 22.19 16.05
N SER A 375 -17.30 22.47 15.18
CA SER A 375 -17.27 21.91 13.82
C SER A 375 -17.05 20.39 13.82
N UNK A 376 -17.57 19.66 12.88
CA UNK A 376 -17.52 18.35 12.79
C UNK A 376 -16.78 17.92 11.65
N PHE A 377 -16.04 16.89 11.72
CA PHE A 377 -15.53 16.08 10.61
C PHE A 377 -16.14 14.70 10.74
N THR A 378 -16.93 14.33 9.78
CA THR A 378 -17.58 13.00 9.77
C THR A 378 -17.09 12.18 8.58
N PHE A 379 -16.62 10.97 8.85
CA PHE A 379 -16.23 9.97 7.86
C PHE A 379 -17.24 8.83 7.88
N LEU A 380 -17.93 8.58 6.75
CA LEU A 380 -18.85 7.45 6.56
C LEU A 380 -18.26 6.52 5.49
N HIS A 381 -18.23 5.23 5.77
CA HIS A 381 -17.76 4.22 4.85
C HIS A 381 -18.84 3.15 4.62
N UNK A 382 -19.35 3.07 3.47
CA UNK A 382 -20.29 2.25 3.06
C UNK A 382 -19.66 1.23 2.29
N ASP A 383 -19.79 -0.13 2.47
CA ASP A 383 -19.21 -1.26 1.79
C ASP A 383 -20.33 -2.05 1.07
N PRO A 384 -20.38 -2.02 -0.28
CA PRO A 384 -21.45 -2.69 -1.01
C PRO A 384 -21.54 -4.18 -0.65
N PRO A 385 -22.75 -4.67 -0.27
CA PRO A 385 -22.90 -6.05 0.23
C PRO A 385 -22.94 -7.06 -0.92
N ILE A 386 -21.81 -7.32 -1.57
CA ILE A 386 -21.71 -8.16 -2.79
C ILE A 386 -22.12 -9.60 -2.49
N ASP A 387 -21.78 -10.11 -1.32
CA ASP A 387 -22.10 -11.49 -0.92
C ASP A 387 -23.48 -11.62 -0.25
N ASP A 388 -24.19 -10.52 0.03
CA ASP A 388 -25.46 -10.47 0.75
C ASP A 388 -26.62 -9.90 -0.11
N VAL A 389 -26.52 -9.95 -1.45
CA VAL A 389 -27.58 -9.47 -2.36
C VAL A 389 -28.49 -10.59 -2.85
N ASP A 390 -29.81 -10.31 -2.99
CA ASP A 390 -30.78 -11.24 -3.56
C ASP A 390 -30.73 -11.17 -5.10
N UNK A 391 -30.38 -11.87 -5.51
CA UNK A 391 -30.21 -11.93 -6.85
C UNK A 391 -31.45 -12.01 -7.65
N LEU A 392 -32.53 -11.99 -7.09
CA LEU A 392 -33.85 -12.03 -7.71
C LEU A 392 -34.32 -10.68 -8.27
N ILE A 393 -33.54 -9.64 -8.17
CA ILE A 393 -33.88 -8.29 -8.65
C ILE A 393 -33.50 -8.21 -10.13
N ASN A 394 -34.55 -8.15 -11.00
CA ASN A 394 -34.37 -7.93 -12.43
C ASN A 394 -33.71 -6.56 -12.72
N UNK A 395 -32.42 -6.39 -12.56
CA UNK A 395 -31.71 -5.29 -12.85
C UNK A 395 -31.17 -5.50 -14.18
N SER A 396 -31.42 -4.61 -15.08
CA SER A 396 -30.87 -4.70 -16.45
C SER A 396 -29.39 -4.40 -16.42
N VAL A 397 -28.54 -5.39 -16.65
CA VAL A 397 -27.08 -5.23 -16.78
C VAL A 397 -26.81 -4.31 -17.97
N PRO A 398 -26.08 -3.20 -17.78
CA PRO A 398 -25.72 -2.33 -18.92
C PRO A 398 -24.98 -3.10 -20.00
N LYS A 399 -25.27 -2.79 -21.27
CA LYS A 399 -24.75 -3.50 -22.44
C LYS A 399 -23.22 -3.66 -22.44
N LYS A 400 -22.51 -2.69 -21.88
CA LYS A 400 -21.03 -2.72 -21.81
C LYS A 400 -20.49 -3.85 -20.91
N PHE A 401 -21.30 -4.38 -20.00
CA PHE A 401 -20.92 -5.50 -19.12
C PHE A 401 -21.51 -6.84 -19.58
N ASN A 402 -22.22 -6.86 -20.68
CA ASN A 402 -22.85 -8.09 -21.22
C ASN A 402 -21.86 -9.04 -21.92
N ASN A 403 -20.59 -8.67 -22.01
CA ASN A 403 -19.54 -9.50 -22.64
C ASN A 403 -19.01 -10.62 -21.72
N ALA A 404 -19.56 -10.76 -20.50
CA ALA A 404 -19.25 -11.90 -19.63
C ALA A 404 -19.91 -13.17 -20.21
N GLY A 405 -19.17 -13.94 -20.96
CA GLY A 405 -19.65 -15.14 -21.70
C GLY A 405 -20.25 -16.26 -20.86
N UNK A 406 -20.12 -16.39 -19.63
CA UNK A 406 -20.54 -17.39 -18.79
C UNK A 406 -21.64 -16.92 -17.90
N UNK A 407 -22.35 -17.61 -17.56
CA UNK A 407 -23.30 -17.34 -16.68
C UNK A 407 -22.83 -16.83 -15.41
N SER A 408 -21.88 -17.62 -14.90
CA SER A 408 -21.27 -17.14 -13.67
C SER A 408 -20.66 -15.72 -13.73
N UNK A 409 -20.44 -15.32 -14.62
CA UNK A 409 -19.92 -14.08 -14.82
C UNK A 409 -20.95 -13.06 -14.86
N GLN A 410 -21.84 -13.38 -15.54
CA GLN A 410 -23.00 -12.48 -15.52
C GLN A 410 -23.57 -12.36 -14.09
N GLU A 411 -23.51 -13.41 -13.34
CA GLU A 411 -23.90 -13.44 -11.93
C GLU A 411 -23.03 -12.48 -11.09
N GLU A 412 -21.75 -12.45 -11.30
CA GLU A 412 -20.84 -11.53 -10.57
C GLU A 412 -21.14 -10.06 -10.90
N VAL A 413 -21.41 -9.79 -12.16
CA VAL A 413 -21.87 -8.45 -12.56
C VAL A 413 -23.19 -8.09 -11.89
N UNK A 414 -24.05 -8.94 -11.70
CA UNK A 414 -25.21 -8.68 -11.18
C UNK A 414 -25.18 -8.44 -9.78
N LYS A 415 -24.42 -9.26 -9.17
CA LYS A 415 -24.18 -9.04 -7.73
C LYS A 415 -23.59 -7.64 -7.48
N TYR A 416 -22.61 -7.26 -8.21
CA TYR A 416 -21.99 -5.95 -8.08
C TYR A 416 -23.00 -4.82 -8.31
N ILE A 417 -23.77 -4.88 -9.37
CA ILE A 417 -24.81 -3.88 -9.66
C ILE A 417 -25.88 -3.84 -8.54
N UNK A 418 -26.28 -4.90 -8.05
CA UNK A 418 -27.18 -4.93 -7.11
C UNK A 418 -26.74 -4.42 -5.87
N SER A 419 -25.51 -4.73 -5.53
CA SER A 419 -24.92 -4.21 -4.29
C SER A 419 -24.75 -2.68 -4.31
N VAL A 420 -24.36 -2.15 -5.41
CA VAL A 420 -24.26 -0.70 -5.62
C VAL A 420 -25.64 -0.02 -5.52
N UNK A 421 -26.68 -0.69 -5.99
CA UNK A 421 -27.86 -0.18 -5.89
C UNK A 421 -28.34 -0.04 -4.57
N PHE A 422 -28.02 -1.04 -3.76
CA PHE A 422 -28.36 -1.03 -2.33
C PHE A 422 -27.70 0.17 -1.61
N VAL A 423 -26.41 0.36 -1.81
CA VAL A 423 -25.67 1.46 -1.17
C VAL A 423 -26.16 2.83 -1.67
N ASP A 424 -26.56 2.96 -2.92
CA ASP A 424 -27.14 4.21 -3.44
C ASP A 424 -28.41 4.58 -2.67
N ASN A 425 -29.25 3.60 -2.33
CA ASN A 425 -30.43 3.82 -1.48
C ASN A 425 -30.02 4.30 -0.08
N GLN A 426 -29.01 3.74 0.48
CA GLN A 426 -28.47 4.24 1.76
C GLN A 426 -27.88 5.66 1.64
N UNK A 427 -27.24 6.00 0.56
CA UNK A 427 -26.76 7.22 0.29
C UNK A 427 -27.83 8.14 0.21
N GLY A 428 -29.07 7.79 -0.45
CA GLY A 428 -30.23 8.65 -0.55
C GLY A 428 -30.77 9.10 0.82
N ILE A 429 -30.88 8.20 1.74
CA ILE A 429 -31.32 8.51 3.12
C ILE A 429 -30.36 9.52 3.78
N VAL A 430 -29.06 9.37 3.56
CA VAL A 430 -28.04 10.31 4.09
C VAL A 430 -28.25 11.69 3.48
N LEU A 431 -28.41 11.77 2.16
CA LEU A 431 -28.59 13.04 1.44
C LEU A 431 -29.90 13.74 1.85
N ASP A 432 -31.01 12.99 1.96
CA ASP A 432 -32.30 13.53 2.40
C ASP A 432 -32.21 14.12 3.81
N ASN A 433 -31.57 13.41 4.75
CA ASN A 433 -31.37 13.90 6.11
C ASN A 433 -30.42 15.09 6.16
N PHE A 434 -29.39 15.08 5.32
CA PHE A 434 -28.43 16.19 5.19
C PHE A 434 -29.16 17.49 4.80
N SER A 435 -29.97 17.43 3.76
CA SER A 435 -30.73 18.59 3.27
C SER A 435 -31.87 19.00 4.22
N ALA A 436 -32.62 18.02 4.75
CA ALA A 436 -33.75 18.29 5.67
C ALA A 436 -33.29 19.01 6.96
N ARG A 437 -32.02 18.88 7.33
CA ARG A 437 -31.46 19.54 8.53
C ARG A 437 -30.74 20.85 8.21
N GLY A 438 -30.75 21.29 6.94
CA GLY A 438 -30.07 22.51 6.50
C GLY A 438 -28.57 22.45 6.63
N LEU A 439 -27.97 21.26 6.53
CA LEU A 439 -26.52 21.09 6.61
C LEU A 439 -25.81 21.63 5.35
N ASP A 440 -26.59 21.85 4.29
CA ASP A 440 -26.11 22.36 2.99
C ASP A 440 -25.30 23.67 3.10
N GLU A 441 -25.63 24.47 4.05
CA GLU A 441 -24.98 25.77 4.26
C GLU A 441 -23.74 25.73 5.19
N UNK A 442 -23.48 24.57 5.92
CA UNK A 442 -22.49 24.51 6.88
C UNK A 442 -21.53 23.45 6.69
N THR A 443 -21.78 22.71 5.65
CA THR A 443 -21.02 21.45 5.54
C THR A 443 -20.55 21.22 4.10
N ILE A 444 -19.25 20.95 3.91
CA ILE A 444 -18.72 20.39 2.67
C ILE A 444 -19.04 18.90 2.66
N LEU A 445 -19.75 18.44 1.62
CA LEU A 445 -20.03 17.03 1.43
C LEU A 445 -19.19 16.49 0.27
N ILE A 446 -18.31 15.53 0.57
CA ILE A 446 -17.42 14.87 -0.39
C ILE A 446 -17.88 13.42 -0.53
N ILE A 447 -18.19 12.98 -1.74
CA ILE A 447 -18.54 11.58 -2.02
C ILE A 447 -17.51 11.03 -3.01
N THR A 448 -16.87 9.91 -2.63
CA THR A 448 -15.87 9.25 -3.47
C THR A 448 -15.88 7.74 -3.22
N SER A 449 -14.95 7.04 -3.82
CA SER A 449 -14.66 5.62 -3.56
C SER A 449 -13.19 5.46 -3.22
N ASP A 450 -12.84 4.46 -2.45
CA ASP A 450 -11.45 4.15 -2.13
C ASP A 450 -10.70 3.51 -3.33
N HIS A 451 -11.39 2.68 -4.13
CA HIS A 451 -10.89 2.11 -5.39
C HIS A 451 -12.06 1.69 -6.26
N GLY A 452 -11.76 1.26 -7.48
CA GLY A 452 -12.76 0.71 -8.38
C GLY A 452 -12.82 -0.82 -8.30
N TYR A 453 -13.45 -1.43 -9.29
CA TYR A 453 -13.71 -2.88 -9.33
C TYR A 453 -13.70 -3.34 -10.78
N GLU A 454 -12.93 -4.36 -11.09
CA GLU A 454 -12.84 -4.91 -12.44
C GLU A 454 -13.95 -5.95 -12.67
N LEU A 455 -14.63 -5.86 -13.80
CA LEU A 455 -15.72 -6.75 -14.23
C LEU A 455 -15.35 -7.40 -15.56
N ASN A 456 -14.13 -7.92 -15.65
CA ASN A 456 -13.55 -8.49 -16.87
C ASN A 456 -13.43 -7.48 -18.00
N ASP A 457 -13.21 -6.21 -17.67
CA ASP A 457 -13.15 -5.09 -18.62
C ASP A 457 -12.11 -5.30 -19.74
N TYR A 458 -11.06 -6.05 -19.45
CA TYR A 458 -9.92 -6.24 -20.36
C TYR A 458 -9.83 -7.68 -20.88
N ASN A 459 -10.89 -8.48 -20.72
CA ASN A 459 -11.00 -9.87 -21.20
C ASN A 459 -9.90 -10.78 -20.62
N THR A 460 -9.48 -10.51 -19.38
CA THR A 460 -8.47 -11.30 -18.66
C THR A 460 -9.09 -12.43 -17.83
N GLY A 461 -10.41 -12.46 -17.74
CA GLY A 461 -11.14 -13.37 -16.84
C GLY A 461 -11.16 -12.91 -15.39
N TYR A 462 -10.76 -11.67 -15.11
CA TYR A 462 -10.63 -11.16 -13.74
C TYR A 462 -11.87 -10.35 -13.33
N TYR A 463 -12.35 -10.64 -12.13
CA TYR A 463 -13.42 -9.91 -11.43
C TYR A 463 -12.89 -9.55 -10.04
N GLY A 464 -12.96 -8.28 -9.65
CA GLY A 464 -12.51 -7.85 -8.34
C GLY A 464 -11.56 -6.66 -8.34
N HIS A 465 -10.74 -6.59 -7.31
CA HIS A 465 -9.79 -5.49 -7.08
C HIS A 465 -8.48 -6.04 -6.48
N SER A 466 -7.50 -5.18 -6.25
CA SER A 466 -6.19 -5.50 -5.63
C SER A 466 -5.26 -6.36 -6.49
N SER A 467 -5.50 -6.44 -7.81
CA SER A 467 -4.73 -7.34 -8.70
C SER A 467 -3.85 -6.60 -9.70
N ASN A 468 -4.28 -5.44 -10.15
CA ASN A 468 -3.59 -4.67 -11.19
C ASN A 468 -3.98 -3.19 -11.08
N TYR A 469 -3.40 -2.35 -11.94
CA TYR A 469 -3.65 -0.91 -11.92
C TYR A 469 -4.46 -0.45 -13.13
N SER A 470 -5.43 -1.26 -13.54
CA SER A 470 -6.32 -0.94 -14.66
C SER A 470 -7.19 0.29 -14.33
N PRO A 471 -7.61 1.04 -15.34
CA PRO A 471 -8.56 2.14 -15.11
C PRO A 471 -9.85 1.70 -14.40
N ALA A 472 -10.29 0.44 -14.56
CA ALA A 472 -11.46 -0.10 -13.86
C ALA A 472 -11.24 -0.19 -12.35
N GLN A 473 -9.99 -0.37 -11.89
CA GLN A 473 -9.64 -0.42 -10.46
C GLN A 473 -9.13 0.92 -9.94
N MET A 474 -8.58 1.78 -10.82
CA MET A 474 -7.91 3.02 -10.42
C MET A 474 -8.80 4.26 -10.53
N ARG A 475 -9.75 4.30 -11.48
CA ARG A 475 -10.64 5.46 -11.64
C ARG A 475 -11.82 5.33 -10.68
N VAL A 476 -12.07 6.41 -9.94
CA VAL A 476 -13.13 6.45 -8.92
C VAL A 476 -13.96 7.73 -9.10
N PRO A 477 -15.23 7.72 -8.69
CA PRO A 477 -16.02 8.96 -8.72
C PRO A 477 -15.53 9.94 -7.65
N LEU A 478 -15.67 11.23 -7.93
CA LEU A 478 -15.51 12.26 -6.92
C LEU A 478 -16.54 13.37 -7.18
N PHE A 479 -17.39 13.62 -6.19
CA PHE A 479 -18.40 14.67 -6.21
C PHE A 479 -18.27 15.51 -4.95
N ILE A 480 -18.35 16.83 -5.10
CA ILE A 480 -18.21 17.74 -3.95
C ILE A 480 -19.31 18.81 -3.98
N LYS A 481 -20.08 18.83 -2.91
CA LYS A 481 -20.94 19.98 -2.56
C LYS A 481 -20.13 20.88 -1.64
N TRP A 482 -19.89 22.10 -2.05
CA TRP A 482 -19.12 23.07 -1.26
C TRP A 482 -19.95 24.34 -1.07
N PRO A 483 -20.33 24.68 0.18
CA PRO A 483 -21.13 25.89 0.41
C PRO A 483 -20.48 27.14 -0.19
N GLY A 484 -21.24 27.91 -0.91
CA GLY A 484 -20.75 29.16 -1.51
C GLY A 484 -19.92 29.03 -2.78
N LYS A 485 -19.57 27.80 -3.18
CA LYS A 485 -18.83 27.58 -4.44
C LYS A 485 -19.77 27.11 -5.55
N GLN A 486 -19.48 27.57 -6.80
CA GLN A 486 -20.26 27.16 -7.97
C GLN A 486 -19.90 25.74 -8.42
N UNK A 487 -20.69 24.80 -8.72
CA UNK A 487 -20.52 23.66 -9.25
C UNK A 487 -19.61 23.81 -10.32
N THR A 488 -18.81 22.99 -10.56
CA THR A 488 -17.77 22.94 -11.59
C THR A 488 -17.60 21.51 -12.08
N VAL A 489 -17.50 21.33 -13.39
CA VAL A 489 -17.12 20.03 -13.97
C VAL A 489 -15.62 20.09 -14.27
N ILE A 490 -14.86 19.19 -13.71
CA ILE A 490 -13.40 19.12 -13.83
C ILE A 490 -13.04 17.86 -14.60
N ASP A 491 -12.45 18.04 -15.79
CA ASP A 491 -12.12 16.97 -16.72
C ASP A 491 -10.62 16.62 -16.72
N HIS A 492 -9.76 17.49 -16.20
CA HIS A 492 -8.34 17.16 -16.11
C HIS A 492 -8.08 16.13 -15.00
N LEU A 493 -6.92 15.48 -15.06
CA LEU A 493 -6.52 14.44 -14.12
C LEU A 493 -6.43 15.00 -12.70
N THR A 494 -7.13 14.38 -11.76
CA THR A 494 -7.08 14.64 -10.33
C THR A 494 -6.93 13.30 -9.58
N SER A 495 -6.54 13.36 -8.32
CA SER A 495 -6.37 12.13 -7.53
C SER A 495 -6.73 12.33 -6.07
N HIS A 496 -6.85 11.24 -5.33
CA HIS A 496 -7.02 11.27 -3.87
C HIS A 496 -5.96 12.12 -3.18
N ASN A 497 -4.76 12.20 -3.77
CA ASN A 497 -3.68 13.01 -3.18
C ASN A 497 -4.05 14.49 -3.08
N ASP A 498 -5.04 14.93 -3.84
CA ASP A 498 -5.52 16.32 -3.85
C ASP A 498 -6.53 16.63 -2.72
N LEU A 499 -7.11 15.60 -2.09
CA LEU A 499 -8.11 15.79 -1.04
C LEU A 499 -7.52 16.44 0.22
N PRO A 500 -6.42 15.92 0.82
CA PRO A 500 -5.87 16.56 2.03
C PRO A 500 -5.46 18.01 1.82
N PRO A 501 -4.69 18.40 0.76
CA PRO A 501 -4.35 19.81 0.60
C PRO A 501 -5.57 20.69 0.34
N THR A 502 -6.60 20.17 -0.35
CA THR A 502 -7.84 20.92 -0.55
C THR A 502 -8.51 21.27 0.79
N ILE A 503 -8.57 20.30 1.71
CA ILE A 503 -9.21 20.51 3.02
C ILE A 503 -8.28 21.34 3.94
N ILE A 504 -7.01 20.97 4.03
CA ILE A 504 -6.05 21.60 4.94
C ILE A 504 -5.87 23.08 4.62
N ASN A 505 -5.72 23.43 3.33
CA ASN A 505 -5.49 24.83 2.96
C ASN A 505 -6.78 25.64 2.94
N SER A 506 -7.88 25.10 2.36
CA SER A 506 -9.12 25.89 2.18
C SER A 506 -10.01 25.91 3.41
N VAL A 507 -10.15 24.78 4.14
CA VAL A 507 -11.06 24.69 5.28
C VAL A 507 -10.37 25.10 6.58
N LEU A 508 -9.14 24.61 6.78
CA LEU A 508 -8.40 24.84 8.04
C LEU A 508 -7.47 26.07 7.96
N GLY A 509 -7.41 26.73 6.80
CA GLY A 509 -6.66 27.98 6.63
C GLY A 509 -5.15 27.82 6.78
N CYS A 510 -4.61 26.64 6.47
CA CYS A 510 -3.16 26.41 6.57
C CYS A 510 -2.43 27.02 5.37
N LYS A 511 -1.29 27.66 5.64
CA LYS A 511 -0.53 28.42 4.64
C LYS A 511 0.61 27.64 4.00
N ASN A 512 0.82 26.42 4.45
CA ASN A 512 1.90 25.54 3.96
C ASN A 512 1.72 25.23 2.48
N SER A 513 2.85 25.06 1.79
CA SER A 513 2.84 24.41 0.48
C SER A 513 2.26 23.00 0.62
N SER A 514 1.42 22.57 -0.31
CA SER A 514 0.94 21.18 -0.33
C SER A 514 2.11 20.20 -0.36
N LEU A 515 3.23 20.58 -0.98
CA LEU A 515 4.43 19.74 -1.07
C LEU A 515 5.05 19.40 0.30
N ASP A 516 4.71 20.14 1.35
CA ASP A 516 5.21 19.84 2.70
C ASP A 516 4.57 18.56 3.27
N PHE A 517 3.36 18.20 2.80
CA PHE A 517 2.60 17.10 3.41
C PHE A 517 1.81 16.25 2.41
N SER A 518 1.84 16.59 1.13
CA SER A 518 1.07 15.86 0.10
C SER A 518 1.82 15.85 -1.23
N SER A 519 1.46 14.88 -2.06
CA SER A 519 1.85 14.85 -3.48
C SER A 519 0.78 15.56 -4.34
N GLY A 520 -0.27 15.99 -3.71
CA GLY A 520 -1.41 16.60 -4.39
C GLY A 520 -1.37 18.14 -4.41
N UNK A 521 -2.21 18.66 -5.17
CA UNK A 521 -2.47 20.01 -5.26
C UNK A 521 -3.83 20.23 -4.74
N SER A 522 -4.39 21.43 -4.82
CA SER A 522 -5.83 21.64 -4.60
C SER A 522 -6.65 21.08 -5.79
N LEU A 523 -7.74 20.43 -5.47
CA LEU A 523 -8.68 19.87 -6.47
C LEU A 523 -9.17 20.95 -7.47
N PHE A 524 -9.17 22.20 -7.07
CA PHE A 524 -9.65 23.31 -7.90
C PHE A 524 -8.52 24.02 -8.64
N ASP A 525 -7.28 23.59 -8.49
CA ASP A 525 -6.14 24.11 -9.25
C ASP A 525 -6.20 23.61 -10.70
N LYS A 526 -5.81 24.48 -11.63
CA LYS A 526 -5.87 24.18 -13.06
C LYS A 526 -4.60 23.50 -13.59
N LYS A 527 -3.69 23.07 -12.71
CA LYS A 527 -2.47 22.40 -13.13
C LYS A 527 -2.77 20.92 -13.38
N PRO A 528 -2.53 20.43 -14.58
CA PRO A 528 -2.70 19.01 -14.85
C PRO A 528 -1.60 18.19 -14.15
N TRP A 529 -1.95 17.05 -13.61
CA TRP A 529 -1.00 16.07 -13.12
C TRP A 529 -0.18 15.51 -14.26
N GLN A 530 1.12 15.35 -14.04
CA GLN A 530 1.98 14.62 -14.96
C GLN A 530 1.87 13.09 -14.71
N PHE A 531 1.78 12.70 -13.45
CA PHE A 531 1.68 11.30 -13.06
C PHE A 531 1.14 11.18 -11.63
N ILE A 532 0.67 9.97 -11.33
CA ILE A 532 0.30 9.53 -9.97
C ILE A 532 1.14 8.29 -9.66
N VAL A 533 1.66 8.17 -8.44
CA VAL A 533 2.26 6.93 -7.96
C VAL A 533 1.24 6.20 -7.10
N ALA A 534 0.84 5.03 -7.57
CA ALA A 534 -0.08 4.13 -6.85
C ALA A 534 0.68 2.90 -6.36
N GLY A 535 0.30 2.36 -5.23
CA GLY A 535 0.95 1.18 -4.67
C GLY A 535 -0.02 0.08 -4.24
N SER A 536 0.52 -1.10 -4.11
CA SER A 536 -0.13 -2.27 -3.57
C SER A 536 0.85 -2.95 -2.60
N TYR A 537 0.63 -4.23 -2.29
CA TYR A 537 1.48 -4.96 -1.32
C TYR A 537 2.91 -5.18 -1.84
N ASP A 538 3.04 -5.56 -3.10
CA ASP A 538 4.31 -6.00 -3.70
C ASP A 538 4.65 -5.27 -5.00
N SER A 539 3.88 -4.24 -5.34
CA SER A 539 4.03 -3.55 -6.63
C SER A 539 3.67 -2.08 -6.49
N PHE A 540 4.12 -1.30 -7.45
CA PHE A 540 3.66 0.08 -7.62
C PHE A 540 3.48 0.37 -9.10
N ALA A 541 2.67 1.38 -9.38
CA ALA A 541 2.45 1.85 -10.74
C ALA A 541 2.66 3.36 -10.81
N ILE A 542 3.23 3.79 -11.92
CA ILE A 542 3.32 5.19 -12.32
C ILE A 542 2.25 5.37 -13.39
N ILE A 543 1.25 6.18 -13.10
CA ILE A 543 0.09 6.37 -13.97
C ILE A 543 0.14 7.79 -14.53
N SER A 544 0.29 7.91 -15.82
CA SER A 544 0.21 9.17 -16.56
C SER A 544 -1.05 9.16 -17.45
N PRO A 545 -1.42 10.27 -18.06
CA PRO A 545 -2.57 10.29 -19.00
C PRO A 545 -2.43 9.30 -20.15
N GLU A 546 -1.21 8.96 -20.54
CA GLU A 546 -0.91 8.16 -21.73
C GLU A 546 -0.58 6.70 -21.42
N LYS A 547 -0.03 6.44 -20.22
CA LYS A 547 0.54 5.12 -19.88
C LYS A 547 0.38 4.77 -18.41
N THR A 548 0.35 3.48 -18.14
CA THR A 548 0.54 2.89 -16.81
C THR A 548 1.81 2.04 -16.85
N ILE A 549 2.80 2.40 -16.06
CA ILE A 549 4.06 1.66 -15.91
C ILE A 549 4.03 0.99 -14.54
N THR A 550 3.93 -0.34 -14.52
CA THR A 550 3.81 -1.11 -13.28
C THR A 550 5.09 -1.89 -13.00
N SER A 551 5.64 -1.72 -11.80
CA SER A 551 6.78 -2.49 -11.30
C SER A 551 6.29 -3.57 -10.33
N PHE A 552 6.65 -4.82 -10.60
CA PHE A 552 6.36 -5.99 -9.75
C PHE A 552 7.63 -6.49 -9.03
N GLY A 553 8.66 -5.65 -8.97
CA GLY A 553 9.95 -6.03 -8.41
C GLY A 553 10.83 -6.80 -9.39
N GLY A 554 10.45 -8.03 -9.72
CA GLY A 554 11.21 -8.89 -10.63
C GLY A 554 10.94 -8.66 -12.13
N TYR A 555 9.90 -7.90 -12.46
CA TYR A 555 9.59 -7.53 -13.85
C TYR A 555 8.76 -6.24 -13.84
N TYR A 556 8.54 -5.68 -15.02
CA TYR A 556 7.64 -4.52 -15.17
C TYR A 556 6.76 -4.72 -16.40
N GLU A 557 5.63 -4.03 -16.41
CA GLU A 557 4.71 -3.95 -17.55
C GLU A 557 4.45 -2.49 -17.89
N VAL A 558 4.27 -2.24 -19.17
CA VAL A 558 3.86 -0.92 -19.67
C VAL A 558 2.55 -1.11 -20.44
N ARG A 559 1.55 -0.32 -20.12
CA ARG A 559 0.25 -0.34 -20.77
C ARG A 559 -0.11 1.06 -21.27
N ASP A 560 -0.76 1.13 -22.41
CA ASP A 560 -1.20 2.38 -23.00
C ASP A 560 -2.51 2.89 -22.34
N GLU A 561 -3.05 3.97 -22.83
CA GLU A 561 -4.29 4.59 -22.36
C GLU A 561 -5.52 3.66 -22.40
N ASN A 562 -5.49 2.65 -23.28
CA ASN A 562 -6.52 1.63 -23.41
C ASN A 562 -6.21 0.35 -22.61
N TYR A 563 -5.18 0.42 -21.78
CA TYR A 563 -4.69 -0.65 -20.92
C TYR A 563 -4.15 -1.86 -21.71
N LYS A 564 -3.70 -1.65 -22.96
CA LYS A 564 -3.05 -2.67 -23.79
C LYS A 564 -1.53 -2.62 -23.58
N LEU A 565 -0.89 -3.78 -23.63
CA LEU A 565 0.58 -3.86 -23.50
C LEU A 565 1.26 -3.01 -24.59
N THR A 566 2.24 -2.24 -24.17
CA THR A 566 3.06 -1.40 -25.03
C THR A 566 4.50 -1.40 -24.52
N GLN A 567 5.35 -0.54 -25.07
CA GLN A 567 6.77 -0.46 -24.69
C GLN A 567 7.10 0.90 -24.09
N LEU A 568 8.20 0.94 -23.32
CA LEU A 568 8.75 2.18 -22.81
C LEU A 568 9.36 3.00 -23.95
N SER A 569 9.23 4.31 -23.84
CA SER A 569 9.90 5.31 -24.68
C SER A 569 11.03 5.98 -23.91
N GLU A 570 11.86 6.76 -24.58
CA GLU A 570 12.93 7.52 -23.92
C GLU A 570 12.37 8.53 -22.92
N ASP A 571 11.24 9.15 -23.24
CA ASP A 571 10.59 10.15 -22.37
C ASP A 571 10.09 9.55 -21.05
N ASP A 572 9.85 8.24 -21.00
CA ASP A 572 9.40 7.55 -19.78
C ASP A 572 10.48 7.51 -18.69
N LYS A 573 11.76 7.69 -19.05
CA LYS A 573 12.86 7.69 -18.08
C LYS A 573 12.71 8.85 -17.08
N ASP A 574 12.42 10.04 -17.57
CA ASP A 574 12.23 11.23 -16.73
C ASP A 574 11.00 11.05 -15.83
N LEU A 575 9.95 10.43 -16.36
CA LEU A 575 8.74 10.11 -15.62
C LEU A 575 9.04 9.13 -14.47
N ILE A 576 9.78 8.05 -14.76
CA ILE A 576 10.18 7.04 -13.76
C ILE A 576 11.06 7.69 -12.68
N GLN A 577 12.03 8.52 -13.09
CA GLN A 577 12.91 9.21 -12.15
C GLN A 577 12.12 10.14 -11.22
N SER A 578 11.19 10.91 -11.78
CA SER A 578 10.34 11.82 -11.02
C SER A 578 9.47 11.06 -10.01
N ALA A 579 8.90 9.92 -10.42
CA ALA A 579 8.10 9.08 -9.54
C ALA A 579 8.95 8.51 -8.38
N MET A 580 10.20 8.11 -8.67
CA MET A 580 11.11 7.62 -7.62
C MET A 580 11.49 8.71 -6.63
N LEU A 581 11.70 9.95 -7.10
CA LEU A 581 11.93 11.10 -6.21
C LEU A 581 10.73 11.30 -5.28
N GLU A 582 9.52 11.15 -5.81
CA GLU A 582 8.29 11.27 -5.01
C GLU A 582 8.18 10.16 -3.98
N MET A 583 8.58 8.93 -4.34
CA MET A 583 8.53 7.76 -3.44
C MET A 583 9.54 7.86 -2.29
N LYS A 584 10.57 8.70 -2.39
CA LYS A 584 11.56 8.87 -1.32
C LYS A 584 11.46 10.21 -0.58
N ARG A 585 10.66 11.16 -1.06
CA ARG A 585 10.64 12.56 -0.60
C ARG A 585 10.47 12.72 0.91
N PHE A 586 9.69 11.85 1.54
CA PHE A 586 9.37 11.94 2.98
C PHE A 586 10.22 10.99 3.85
N TYR A 587 11.22 10.34 3.31
CA TYR A 587 12.23 9.64 4.11
C TYR A 587 13.38 10.60 4.45
N LYS A 588 14.05 10.38 5.62
CA LYS A 588 15.24 11.11 6.04
C LYS A 588 16.48 10.64 5.30
#